data_44b1c995cf9ed37696dbbea582bcefce
#
_entry.id   44b1c995cf9ed37696dbbea582bcefce
#
_cell.length_a   1.000
_cell.length_b   1.000
_cell.length_c   1.000
_cell.angle_alpha   90.00
_cell.angle_beta   90.00
_cell.angle_gamma   90.00
#
_symmetry.space_group_name_H-M   'P 1'
#
loop_
_entity.id
_entity.type
_entity.pdbx_description
1 polymer ?
#
loop_
_entity_poly.entity_id
_entity_poly.type
_entity_poly.pdbx_seq_one_letter_code
_entity_poly.pdbx_strand_id
1 'polypeptide(L)'
;MKSDYSWGALDKETFIQRILQGHSAVIPMDVMSHTTTLTYARDVAICIAKLIGNKKAMGDTFNIVTSKNIKWMDVLDIYLNVLENKMGYRPNAVEIDRCPKLDVNIAQYQILYDLHYNRQFDNTKIKEAVGGYEFIHPKEGLAKCITSFLDNPKFNYLDCRAEGIHDHYSHEFMSLSQFATNSQRLHYLMYRFCPVSVGKIALFCKQMKHK
;
A
#
# COMPACT_ATOMS: atom_id res chain seq x y z
N MET A 1 -4.63 -7.56 -14.95
CA MET A 1 -5.35 -7.50 -13.67
C MET A 1 -4.47 -6.70 -12.71
N LYS A 2 -4.84 -5.45 -12.38
CA LYS A 2 -4.15 -4.72 -11.32
C LYS A 2 -4.38 -5.51 -10.04
N SER A 3 -3.32 -5.78 -9.29
CA SER A 3 -3.43 -6.59 -8.09
C SER A 3 -4.29 -5.89 -7.04
N ASP A 4 -5.20 -6.64 -6.43
CA ASP A 4 -6.12 -6.19 -5.38
C ASP A 4 -5.41 -5.81 -4.06
N TYR A 5 -4.07 -5.65 -4.08
CA TYR A 5 -3.20 -5.44 -2.93
C TYR A 5 -2.35 -4.16 -3.01
N SER A 6 -2.77 -3.15 -3.79
CA SER A 6 -2.13 -1.84 -3.76
C SER A 6 -2.61 -1.05 -2.54
N TRP A 7 -1.82 -1.04 -1.48
CA TRP A 7 -2.16 -0.49 -0.16
C TRP A 7 -1.43 0.82 0.14
N GLY A 8 -1.06 1.57 -0.89
CA GLY A 8 -0.41 2.87 -0.71
C GLY A 8 0.98 2.79 -0.09
N ALA A 9 1.09 2.89 1.23
CA ALA A 9 2.37 2.87 1.93
C ALA A 9 2.97 1.47 2.06
N LEU A 10 2.14 0.41 2.04
CA LEU A 10 2.53 -0.99 2.27
C LEU A 10 2.11 -1.86 1.08
N ASP A 11 2.50 -1.48 -0.13
CA ASP A 11 2.18 -2.27 -1.33
C ASP A 11 3.07 -3.51 -1.48
N LYS A 12 2.61 -4.47 -2.28
CA LYS A 12 3.30 -5.75 -2.40
C LYS A 12 4.66 -5.66 -3.10
N GLU A 13 4.81 -4.77 -4.08
CA GLU A 13 6.05 -4.62 -4.83
C GLU A 13 7.14 -3.93 -4.02
N THR A 14 6.81 -2.89 -3.28
CA THR A 14 7.81 -2.08 -2.54
C THR A 14 7.95 -2.45 -1.08
N PHE A 15 7.02 -3.23 -0.53
CA PHE A 15 7.07 -3.68 0.86
C PHE A 15 7.29 -5.19 0.97
N ILE A 16 6.34 -6.02 0.50
CA ILE A 16 6.43 -7.48 0.67
C ILE A 16 7.60 -8.06 -0.14
N GLN A 17 7.75 -7.66 -1.41
CA GLN A 17 8.82 -8.14 -2.28
C GLN A 17 10.19 -7.83 -1.67
N ARG A 18 10.38 -6.60 -1.19
CA ARG A 18 11.60 -6.14 -0.55
C ARG A 18 11.95 -6.97 0.68
N ILE A 19 10.99 -7.20 1.58
CA ILE A 19 11.19 -8.03 2.78
C ILE A 19 11.54 -9.48 2.40
N LEU A 20 10.85 -10.07 1.43
CA LEU A 20 11.14 -11.43 0.98
C LEU A 20 12.53 -11.57 0.32
N GLN A 21 13.10 -10.47 -0.15
CA GLN A 21 14.48 -10.39 -0.65
C GLN A 21 15.52 -10.17 0.46
N GLY A 22 15.07 -10.06 1.72
CA GLY A 22 15.96 -9.91 2.89
C GLY A 22 16.35 -8.47 3.19
N HIS A 23 15.68 -7.47 2.59
CA HIS A 23 15.90 -6.05 2.85
C HIS A 23 14.94 -5.49 3.90
N SER A 24 15.38 -4.44 4.61
CA SER A 24 14.57 -3.74 5.61
C SER A 24 13.46 -2.93 4.97
N ALA A 25 12.27 -2.94 5.58
CA ALA A 25 11.20 -2.00 5.21
C ALA A 25 11.46 -0.60 5.80
N VAL A 26 11.08 0.45 5.08
CA VAL A 26 11.12 1.83 5.58
C VAL A 26 9.70 2.29 5.89
N ILE A 27 9.47 2.71 7.13
CA ILE A 27 8.15 2.96 7.70
C ILE A 27 7.99 4.46 8.02
N PRO A 28 7.14 5.19 7.28
CA PRO A 28 6.89 6.61 7.51
C PRO A 28 5.88 6.80 8.64
N MET A 29 6.33 7.31 9.79
CA MET A 29 5.53 7.45 11.00
C MET A 29 4.42 8.50 10.87
N ASP A 30 4.58 9.50 10.01
CA ASP A 30 3.54 10.49 9.68
C ASP A 30 2.30 9.85 9.04
N VAL A 31 2.45 8.73 8.33
CA VAL A 31 1.34 7.96 7.79
C VAL A 31 0.79 6.96 8.83
N MET A 32 1.67 6.29 9.56
CA MET A 32 1.30 5.19 10.47
C MET A 32 0.40 5.62 11.63
N SER A 33 0.43 6.89 12.02
CA SER A 33 -0.40 7.45 13.10
C SER A 33 -1.89 7.55 12.75
N HIS A 34 -2.23 7.53 11.45
CA HIS A 34 -3.59 7.75 10.98
C HIS A 34 -4.42 6.47 10.90
N THR A 35 -5.75 6.67 10.91
CA THR A 35 -6.73 5.58 10.82
C THR A 35 -7.24 5.44 9.39
N THR A 36 -7.40 4.20 8.95
CA THR A 36 -7.92 3.87 7.61
C THR A 36 -9.09 2.90 7.70
N THR A 37 -9.83 2.79 6.60
CA THR A 37 -10.87 1.77 6.42
C THR A 37 -10.43 0.82 5.30
N LEU A 38 -10.30 -0.46 5.63
CA LEU A 38 -9.94 -1.52 4.70
C LEU A 38 -11.08 -2.53 4.62
N THR A 39 -11.69 -2.66 3.45
CA THR A 39 -12.82 -3.57 3.24
C THR A 39 -12.36 -4.82 2.51
N TYR A 40 -12.71 -5.99 3.03
CA TYR A 40 -12.36 -7.26 2.42
C TYR A 40 -13.08 -7.44 1.08
N ALA A 41 -12.34 -7.71 0.01
CA ALA A 41 -12.88 -7.76 -1.35
C ALA A 41 -14.02 -8.78 -1.52
N ARG A 42 -13.99 -9.91 -0.79
CA ARG A 42 -15.07 -10.89 -0.82
C ARG A 42 -16.38 -10.33 -0.27
N ASP A 43 -16.32 -9.49 0.78
CA ASP A 43 -17.51 -8.84 1.33
C ASP A 43 -18.11 -7.88 0.31
N VAL A 44 -17.25 -7.12 -0.39
CA VAL A 44 -17.68 -6.24 -1.48
C VAL A 44 -18.37 -7.04 -2.58
N ALA A 45 -17.79 -8.16 -3.01
CA ALA A 45 -18.37 -9.02 -4.04
C ALA A 45 -19.74 -9.60 -3.62
N ILE A 46 -19.89 -10.03 -2.36
CA ILE A 46 -21.16 -10.52 -1.82
C ILE A 46 -22.21 -9.41 -1.78
N CYS A 47 -21.85 -8.20 -1.36
CA CYS A 47 -22.77 -7.07 -1.35
C CYS A 47 -23.21 -6.70 -2.78
N ILE A 48 -22.28 -6.67 -3.75
CA ILE A 48 -22.62 -6.43 -5.18
C ILE A 48 -23.60 -7.49 -5.66
N ALA A 49 -23.35 -8.78 -5.41
CA ALA A 49 -24.24 -9.86 -5.82
C ALA A 49 -25.66 -9.72 -5.23
N LYS A 50 -25.76 -9.26 -3.97
CA LYS A 50 -27.07 -9.01 -3.32
C LYS A 50 -27.78 -7.75 -3.81
N LEU A 51 -27.07 -6.79 -4.42
CA LEU A 51 -27.66 -5.60 -5.03
C LEU A 51 -28.22 -5.87 -6.44
N ILE A 52 -27.72 -6.89 -7.13
CA ILE A 52 -28.21 -7.27 -8.47
C ILE A 52 -29.67 -7.69 -8.38
N GLY A 53 -30.55 -7.00 -9.14
CA GLY A 53 -31.98 -7.26 -9.14
C GLY A 53 -32.74 -6.75 -7.89
N ASN A 54 -32.07 -6.11 -6.96
CA ASN A 54 -32.69 -5.55 -5.78
C ASN A 54 -33.36 -4.20 -6.10
N LYS A 55 -34.69 -4.15 -6.01
CA LYS A 55 -35.48 -2.93 -6.29
C LYS A 55 -35.08 -1.74 -5.41
N LYS A 56 -34.59 -1.96 -4.19
CA LYS A 56 -34.12 -0.91 -3.28
C LYS A 56 -32.80 -0.28 -3.72
N ALA A 57 -32.08 -0.92 -4.64
CA ALA A 57 -30.81 -0.44 -5.15
C ALA A 57 -30.95 0.34 -6.46
N MET A 58 -32.14 0.31 -7.08
CA MET A 58 -32.35 0.93 -8.40
C MET A 58 -32.29 2.45 -8.30
N GLY A 59 -31.44 3.06 -9.12
CA GLY A 59 -31.27 4.51 -9.17
C GLY A 59 -30.53 5.12 -7.99
N ASP A 60 -29.85 4.30 -7.17
CA ASP A 60 -29.16 4.76 -5.96
C ASP A 60 -27.66 4.39 -5.95
N THR A 61 -26.90 5.03 -5.07
CA THR A 61 -25.45 4.88 -4.92
C THR A 61 -25.13 4.37 -3.53
N PHE A 62 -24.21 3.40 -3.42
CA PHE A 62 -23.84 2.74 -2.17
C PHE A 62 -22.32 2.77 -1.93
N ASN A 63 -21.93 3.15 -0.71
CA ASN A 63 -20.59 2.90 -0.21
C ASN A 63 -20.52 1.46 0.31
N ILE A 64 -19.88 0.55 -0.42
CA ILE A 64 -19.70 -0.84 0.03
C ILE A 64 -18.41 -0.92 0.83
N VAL A 65 -18.50 -0.57 2.11
CA VAL A 65 -17.35 -0.48 3.02
C VAL A 65 -17.70 -1.06 4.39
N THR A 66 -16.67 -1.52 5.11
CA THR A 66 -16.85 -1.80 6.54
C THR A 66 -16.90 -0.50 7.33
N SER A 67 -17.68 -0.46 8.40
CA SER A 67 -17.68 0.65 9.38
C SER A 67 -16.56 0.54 10.42
N LYS A 68 -15.81 -0.57 10.42
CA LYS A 68 -14.71 -0.80 11.36
C LYS A 68 -13.42 -0.23 10.82
N ASN A 69 -12.76 0.58 11.64
CA ASN A 69 -11.50 1.23 11.30
C ASN A 69 -10.30 0.46 11.86
N ILE A 70 -9.14 0.74 11.30
CA ILE A 70 -7.86 0.21 11.73
C ILE A 70 -6.80 1.30 11.58
N LYS A 71 -5.85 1.39 12.49
CA LYS A 71 -4.69 2.27 12.33
C LYS A 71 -3.71 1.70 11.30
N TRP A 72 -3.01 2.54 10.57
CA TRP A 72 -1.95 2.07 9.67
C TRP A 72 -0.85 1.31 10.41
N MET A 73 -0.56 1.66 11.67
CA MET A 73 0.34 0.89 12.53
C MET A 73 -0.15 -0.54 12.77
N ASP A 74 -1.45 -0.73 13.06
CA ASP A 74 -2.04 -2.08 13.19
C ASP A 74 -1.96 -2.86 11.87
N VAL A 75 -2.10 -2.16 10.72
CA VAL A 75 -1.93 -2.78 9.39
C VAL A 75 -0.49 -3.28 9.23
N LEU A 76 0.49 -2.46 9.56
CA LEU A 76 1.91 -2.83 9.56
C LEU A 76 2.18 -4.06 10.43
N ASP A 77 1.67 -4.06 11.67
CA ASP A 77 1.85 -5.20 12.59
C ASP A 77 1.29 -6.51 12.01
N ILE A 78 0.13 -6.45 11.34
CA ILE A 78 -0.44 -7.63 10.69
C ILE A 78 0.50 -8.14 9.57
N TYR A 79 1.03 -7.24 8.74
CA TYR A 79 2.00 -7.60 7.69
C TYR A 79 3.24 -8.27 8.29
N LEU A 80 3.85 -7.63 9.28
CA LEU A 80 5.06 -8.14 9.92
C LEU A 80 4.82 -9.50 10.60
N ASN A 81 3.69 -9.68 11.29
CA ASN A 81 3.35 -10.94 11.95
C ASN A 81 3.12 -12.09 10.95
N VAL A 82 2.41 -11.82 9.84
CA VAL A 82 2.20 -12.84 8.79
C VAL A 82 3.50 -13.18 8.08
N LEU A 83 4.35 -12.20 7.81
CA LEU A 83 5.68 -12.41 7.20
C LEU A 83 6.61 -13.16 8.16
N GLU A 84 6.63 -12.81 9.46
CA GLU A 84 7.38 -13.52 10.50
C GLU A 84 7.00 -15.01 10.55
N ASN A 85 5.70 -15.31 10.55
CA ASN A 85 5.22 -16.70 10.52
C ASN A 85 5.68 -17.45 9.26
N LYS A 86 5.78 -16.77 8.12
CA LYS A 86 6.21 -17.37 6.84
C LYS A 86 7.72 -17.54 6.76
N MET A 87 8.48 -16.59 7.29
CA MET A 87 9.95 -16.53 7.16
C MET A 87 10.68 -17.19 8.34
N GLY A 88 10.01 -17.37 9.49
CA GLY A 88 10.60 -17.87 10.72
C GLY A 88 11.39 -16.82 11.52
N TYR A 89 11.43 -15.59 11.08
CA TYR A 89 12.03 -14.46 11.80
C TYR A 89 11.26 -13.16 11.49
N ARG A 90 11.26 -12.22 12.43
CA ARG A 90 10.60 -10.92 12.25
C ARG A 90 11.39 -10.05 11.28
N PRO A 91 10.77 -9.54 10.20
CA PRO A 91 11.43 -8.64 9.27
C PRO A 91 11.89 -7.35 9.94
N ASN A 92 13.02 -6.81 9.50
CA ASN A 92 13.52 -5.54 9.99
C ASN A 92 12.73 -4.37 9.40
N ALA A 93 12.43 -3.38 10.23
CA ALA A 93 11.73 -2.16 9.86
C ALA A 93 12.49 -0.94 10.38
N VAL A 94 12.73 0.03 9.49
CA VAL A 94 13.39 1.30 9.80
C VAL A 94 12.33 2.38 9.83
N GLU A 95 12.11 2.95 11.01
CA GLU A 95 11.16 4.04 11.21
C GLU A 95 11.79 5.36 10.78
N ILE A 96 11.00 6.18 10.08
CA ILE A 96 11.37 7.54 9.69
C ILE A 96 10.19 8.48 9.94
N ASP A 97 10.49 9.74 10.27
CA ASP A 97 9.46 10.70 10.67
C ASP A 97 8.45 11.00 9.55
N ARG A 98 8.94 11.13 8.31
CA ARG A 98 8.15 11.60 7.17
C ARG A 98 8.21 10.66 5.98
N CYS A 99 7.09 10.54 5.27
CA CYS A 99 7.02 9.73 4.05
C CYS A 99 7.96 10.26 2.95
N PRO A 100 8.99 9.48 2.56
CA PRO A 100 10.02 9.94 1.62
C PRO A 100 9.48 10.17 0.20
N LYS A 101 8.33 9.58 -0.15
CA LYS A 101 7.66 9.83 -1.43
C LYS A 101 7.24 11.28 -1.61
N LEU A 102 7.00 12.02 -0.51
CA LEU A 102 6.70 13.46 -0.54
C LEU A 102 7.90 14.27 -1.03
N ASP A 103 9.11 13.92 -0.61
CA ASP A 103 10.32 14.65 -0.95
C ASP A 103 10.72 14.49 -2.43
N VAL A 104 10.26 13.41 -3.05
CA VAL A 104 10.50 13.12 -4.47
C VAL A 104 9.26 13.31 -5.36
N ASN A 105 8.19 13.86 -4.80
CA ASN A 105 6.91 14.12 -5.48
C ASN A 105 6.27 12.88 -6.15
N ILE A 106 6.44 11.71 -5.53
CA ILE A 106 5.79 10.47 -5.96
C ILE A 106 4.52 10.27 -5.13
N ALA A 107 3.38 10.11 -5.81
CA ALA A 107 2.07 9.89 -5.19
C ALA A 107 1.71 10.93 -4.09
N GLN A 108 2.24 12.15 -4.19
CA GLN A 108 2.08 13.21 -3.18
C GLN A 108 0.61 13.49 -2.83
N TYR A 109 -0.29 13.50 -3.82
CA TYR A 109 -1.71 13.76 -3.59
C TYR A 109 -2.39 12.63 -2.79
N GLN A 110 -2.02 11.38 -3.04
CA GLN A 110 -2.51 10.26 -2.25
C GLN A 110 -2.03 10.35 -0.80
N ILE A 111 -0.78 10.75 -0.57
CA ILE A 111 -0.24 10.89 0.77
C ILE A 111 -0.92 12.07 1.48
N LEU A 112 -0.91 13.26 0.87
CA LEU A 112 -1.39 14.49 1.49
C LEU A 112 -2.92 14.51 1.69
N TYR A 113 -3.70 13.94 0.76
CA TYR A 113 -5.17 14.05 0.79
C TYR A 113 -5.89 12.73 1.11
N ASP A 114 -5.16 11.64 1.32
CA ASP A 114 -5.72 10.35 1.68
C ASP A 114 -5.03 9.74 2.91
N LEU A 115 -3.74 9.44 2.85
CA LEU A 115 -3.05 8.71 3.91
C LEU A 115 -2.85 9.52 5.20
N HIS A 116 -2.76 10.85 5.11
CA HIS A 116 -2.66 11.78 6.25
C HIS A 116 -4.02 12.15 6.87
N TYR A 117 -5.10 11.45 6.50
CA TYR A 117 -6.42 11.69 7.08
C TYR A 117 -6.98 10.43 7.73
N ASN A 118 -7.65 10.62 8.86
CA ASN A 118 -8.43 9.55 9.48
C ASN A 118 -9.67 9.31 8.64
N ARG A 119 -9.82 8.10 8.12
CA ARG A 119 -10.95 7.70 7.29
C ARG A 119 -11.89 6.79 8.05
N GLN A 120 -13.13 7.20 8.10
CA GLN A 120 -14.23 6.42 8.64
C GLN A 120 -15.44 6.57 7.73
N PHE A 121 -16.10 5.47 7.43
CA PHE A 121 -17.26 5.46 6.56
C PHE A 121 -18.45 4.86 7.27
N ASP A 122 -19.64 5.43 6.99
CA ASP A 122 -20.90 4.83 7.36
C ASP A 122 -21.34 3.80 6.31
N ASN A 123 -21.77 2.63 6.77
CA ASN A 123 -22.23 1.54 5.92
C ASN A 123 -23.69 1.14 6.21
N THR A 124 -24.42 1.97 6.91
CA THR A 124 -25.83 1.70 7.27
C THR A 124 -26.67 1.45 6.02
N LYS A 125 -26.55 2.32 5.03
CA LYS A 125 -27.32 2.23 3.78
C LYS A 125 -27.10 0.91 3.04
N ILE A 126 -25.85 0.46 2.91
CA ILE A 126 -25.58 -0.83 2.23
C ILE A 126 -26.06 -2.00 3.07
N LYS A 127 -25.89 -1.99 4.38
CA LYS A 127 -26.40 -3.05 5.29
C LYS A 127 -27.90 -3.21 5.16
N GLU A 128 -28.65 -2.13 5.18
CA GLU A 128 -30.12 -2.15 5.00
C GLU A 128 -30.53 -2.70 3.63
N ALA A 129 -29.84 -2.27 2.56
CA ALA A 129 -30.15 -2.69 1.20
C ALA A 129 -29.90 -4.20 0.99
N VAL A 130 -28.88 -4.77 1.62
CA VAL A 130 -28.49 -6.19 1.43
C VAL A 130 -28.97 -7.14 2.54
N GLY A 131 -29.85 -6.67 3.44
CA GLY A 131 -30.48 -7.50 4.47
C GLY A 131 -29.57 -7.76 5.68
N GLY A 132 -28.83 -6.76 6.15
CA GLY A 132 -28.08 -6.84 7.42
C GLY A 132 -26.74 -7.56 7.33
N TYR A 133 -26.04 -7.47 6.20
CA TYR A 133 -24.74 -8.13 6.03
C TYR A 133 -23.69 -7.61 7.00
N GLU A 134 -22.99 -8.54 7.68
CA GLU A 134 -21.87 -8.21 8.56
C GLU A 134 -20.54 -8.39 7.84
N PHE A 135 -19.79 -7.29 7.76
CA PHE A 135 -18.45 -7.25 7.18
C PHE A 135 -17.43 -7.90 8.11
N ILE A 136 -16.51 -8.69 7.55
CA ILE A 136 -15.38 -9.22 8.31
C ILE A 136 -14.55 -8.08 8.92
N HIS A 137 -13.93 -8.34 10.06
CA HIS A 137 -13.05 -7.33 10.67
C HIS A 137 -11.81 -7.08 9.79
N PRO A 138 -11.39 -5.82 9.57
CA PRO A 138 -10.23 -5.51 8.72
C PRO A 138 -8.97 -6.30 9.07
N LYS A 139 -8.68 -6.50 10.36
CA LYS A 139 -7.52 -7.31 10.82
C LYS A 139 -7.57 -8.74 10.28
N GLU A 140 -8.72 -9.38 10.36
CA GLU A 140 -8.90 -10.77 9.91
C GLU A 140 -8.87 -10.86 8.37
N GLY A 141 -9.58 -9.95 7.69
CA GLY A 141 -9.60 -9.91 6.23
C GLY A 141 -8.21 -9.67 5.63
N LEU A 142 -7.45 -8.75 6.21
CA LEU A 142 -6.10 -8.42 5.79
C LEU A 142 -5.14 -9.62 6.00
N ALA A 143 -5.15 -10.23 7.18
CA ALA A 143 -4.32 -11.40 7.47
C ALA A 143 -4.59 -12.54 6.47
N LYS A 144 -5.87 -12.83 6.17
CA LYS A 144 -6.25 -13.82 5.15
C LYS A 144 -5.70 -13.47 3.77
N CYS A 145 -5.81 -12.20 3.36
CA CYS A 145 -5.28 -11.75 2.08
C CYS A 145 -3.78 -11.93 1.96
N ILE A 146 -3.02 -11.49 2.97
CA ILE A 146 -1.54 -11.58 2.95
C ILE A 146 -1.10 -13.04 2.97
N THR A 147 -1.68 -13.88 3.83
CA THR A 147 -1.38 -15.31 3.90
C THR A 147 -1.61 -15.98 2.54
N SER A 148 -2.79 -15.77 1.94
CA SER A 148 -3.11 -16.34 0.63
C SER A 148 -2.18 -15.83 -0.48
N PHE A 149 -1.75 -14.56 -0.42
CA PHE A 149 -0.77 -14.02 -1.35
C PHE A 149 0.60 -14.69 -1.20
N LEU A 150 1.05 -14.91 0.04
CA LEU A 150 2.35 -15.52 0.33
C LEU A 150 2.43 -17.01 -0.01
N ASP A 151 1.30 -17.70 -0.20
CA ASP A 151 1.28 -19.08 -0.69
C ASP A 151 1.73 -19.21 -2.15
N ASN A 152 1.47 -18.17 -2.98
CA ASN A 152 1.93 -18.10 -4.36
C ASN A 152 2.19 -16.63 -4.76
N PRO A 153 3.25 -16.01 -4.26
CA PRO A 153 3.52 -14.60 -4.44
C PRO A 153 3.84 -14.28 -5.90
N LYS A 154 3.14 -13.31 -6.47
CA LYS A 154 3.36 -12.81 -7.83
C LYS A 154 3.62 -11.32 -7.80
N PHE A 155 4.83 -10.95 -8.21
CA PHE A 155 5.24 -9.56 -8.37
C PHE A 155 5.28 -9.21 -9.86
N ASN A 156 4.85 -7.98 -10.19
CA ASN A 156 4.76 -7.55 -11.58
C ASN A 156 6.05 -6.89 -12.06
N TYR A 157 6.76 -6.20 -11.15
CA TYR A 157 7.99 -5.46 -11.44
C TYR A 157 8.79 -5.21 -10.17
N LEU A 158 10.06 -4.85 -10.34
CA LEU A 158 10.90 -4.29 -9.31
C LEU A 158 11.02 -2.78 -9.56
N ASP A 159 10.54 -1.95 -8.61
CA ASP A 159 10.60 -0.50 -8.75
C ASP A 159 11.97 0.03 -8.30
N CYS A 160 12.87 0.22 -9.27
CA CYS A 160 14.22 0.69 -9.01
C CYS A 160 14.29 2.06 -8.28
N ARG A 161 13.26 2.91 -8.42
CA ARG A 161 13.22 4.21 -7.74
C ARG A 161 12.81 4.04 -6.28
N ALA A 162 11.77 3.26 -6.04
CA ALA A 162 11.32 2.94 -4.70
C ALA A 162 12.42 2.21 -3.92
N GLU A 163 13.07 1.21 -4.53
CA GLU A 163 14.19 0.50 -3.91
C GLU A 163 15.36 1.43 -3.59
N GLY A 164 15.70 2.36 -4.50
CA GLY A 164 16.72 3.37 -4.23
C GLY A 164 16.38 4.28 -3.05
N ILE A 165 15.11 4.71 -2.94
CA ILE A 165 14.64 5.51 -1.80
C ILE A 165 14.70 4.70 -0.50
N HIS A 166 14.20 3.46 -0.51
CA HIS A 166 14.25 2.60 0.67
C HIS A 166 15.68 2.38 1.14
N ASP A 167 16.61 2.04 0.23
CA ASP A 167 18.03 1.83 0.56
C ASP A 167 18.73 3.11 1.03
N HIS A 168 18.27 4.29 0.60
CA HIS A 168 18.77 5.56 1.13
C HIS A 168 18.52 5.68 2.63
N TYR A 169 17.32 5.36 3.08
CA TYR A 169 16.91 5.52 4.48
C TYR A 169 17.29 4.32 5.35
N SER A 170 17.35 3.10 4.80
CA SER A 170 17.78 1.90 5.53
C SER A 170 19.30 1.71 5.54
N HIS A 171 20.06 2.53 4.80
CA HIS A 171 21.50 2.40 4.59
C HIS A 171 21.94 1.06 3.96
N GLU A 172 21.02 0.40 3.28
CA GLU A 172 21.27 -0.85 2.55
C GLU A 172 21.67 -0.57 1.09
N PHE A 173 22.00 -1.64 0.36
CA PHE A 173 22.33 -1.58 -1.06
C PHE A 173 21.83 -2.84 -1.78
N MET A 174 20.88 -2.67 -2.69
CA MET A 174 20.40 -3.75 -3.54
C MET A 174 21.37 -4.04 -4.68
N SER A 175 21.62 -5.31 -4.97
CA SER A 175 22.51 -5.70 -6.06
C SER A 175 22.00 -5.17 -7.40
N LEU A 176 22.88 -4.50 -8.15
CA LEU A 176 22.55 -3.96 -9.47
C LEU A 176 22.20 -5.04 -10.50
N SER A 177 22.57 -6.29 -10.26
CA SER A 177 22.21 -7.43 -11.12
C SER A 177 20.70 -7.73 -11.10
N GLN A 178 19.98 -7.27 -10.08
CA GLN A 178 18.51 -7.44 -9.99
C GLN A 178 17.75 -6.54 -10.98
N PHE A 179 18.39 -5.48 -11.50
CA PHE A 179 17.78 -4.58 -12.46
C PHE A 179 18.12 -4.99 -13.89
N ALA A 180 17.08 -5.19 -14.71
CA ALA A 180 17.20 -5.71 -16.06
C ALA A 180 17.97 -4.78 -17.02
N THR A 181 17.85 -3.46 -16.87
CA THR A 181 18.44 -2.47 -17.78
C THR A 181 19.41 -1.52 -17.09
N ASN A 182 20.35 -0.96 -17.84
CA ASN A 182 21.28 0.06 -17.35
C ASN A 182 20.52 1.34 -16.90
N SER A 183 19.41 1.67 -17.55
CA SER A 183 18.55 2.78 -17.14
C SER A 183 17.96 2.56 -15.74
N GLN A 184 17.47 1.37 -15.43
CA GLN A 184 16.98 1.04 -14.09
C GLN A 184 18.08 1.11 -13.03
N ARG A 185 19.28 0.59 -13.34
CA ARG A 185 20.47 0.67 -12.46
C ARG A 185 20.85 2.13 -12.17
N LEU A 186 20.87 2.97 -13.20
CA LEU A 186 21.14 4.39 -13.04
C LEU A 186 20.08 5.09 -12.17
N HIS A 187 18.79 4.85 -12.44
CA HIS A 187 17.71 5.41 -11.63
C HIS A 187 17.81 4.96 -10.18
N TYR A 188 18.06 3.68 -9.93
CA TYR A 188 18.27 3.18 -8.56
C TYR A 188 19.40 3.95 -7.87
N LEU A 189 20.58 4.06 -8.48
CA LEU A 189 21.72 4.78 -7.91
C LEU A 189 21.41 6.27 -7.64
N MET A 190 20.73 6.93 -8.57
CA MET A 190 20.31 8.33 -8.40
C MET A 190 19.40 8.51 -7.17
N TYR A 191 18.38 7.65 -7.02
CA TYR A 191 17.47 7.71 -5.88
C TYR A 191 18.12 7.20 -4.59
N ARG A 192 19.07 6.28 -4.68
CA ARG A 192 19.82 5.78 -3.52
C ARG A 192 20.72 6.86 -2.91
N PHE A 193 21.41 7.66 -3.73
CA PHE A 193 22.39 8.63 -3.24
C PHE A 193 21.85 10.06 -3.15
N CYS A 194 20.96 10.47 -4.05
CA CYS A 194 20.46 11.84 -4.15
C CYS A 194 18.94 11.94 -4.36
N PRO A 195 18.09 11.28 -3.54
CA PRO A 195 16.65 11.18 -3.82
C PRO A 195 15.97 12.56 -3.94
N VAL A 196 16.23 13.47 -3.02
CA VAL A 196 15.60 14.81 -3.00
C VAL A 196 15.99 15.64 -4.23
N SER A 197 17.26 15.65 -4.59
CA SER A 197 17.75 16.40 -5.78
C SER A 197 17.16 15.86 -7.07
N VAL A 198 17.09 14.53 -7.20
CA VAL A 198 16.49 13.86 -8.36
C VAL A 198 14.99 14.14 -8.43
N GLY A 199 14.28 14.11 -7.30
CA GLY A 199 12.86 14.44 -7.23
C GLY A 199 12.58 15.89 -7.69
N LYS A 200 13.38 16.86 -7.26
CA LYS A 200 13.27 18.27 -7.70
C LYS A 200 13.50 18.43 -9.20
N ILE A 201 14.53 17.79 -9.75
CA ILE A 201 14.83 17.84 -11.19
C ILE A 201 13.68 17.20 -11.99
N ALA A 202 13.19 16.04 -11.56
CA ALA A 202 12.08 15.36 -12.24
C ALA A 202 10.80 16.22 -12.24
N LEU A 203 10.51 16.92 -11.14
CA LEU A 203 9.37 17.84 -11.05
C LEU A 203 9.54 19.02 -12.02
N PHE A 204 10.71 19.64 -12.04
CA PHE A 204 11.03 20.75 -12.95
C PHE A 204 10.86 20.35 -14.41
N CYS A 205 11.42 19.20 -14.81
CA CYS A 205 11.28 18.67 -16.17
C CYS A 205 9.81 18.39 -16.55
N LYS A 206 9.00 17.93 -15.60
CA LYS A 206 7.57 17.71 -15.83
C LYS A 206 6.82 19.03 -16.04
N GLN A 207 7.11 20.06 -15.27
CA GLN A 207 6.49 21.40 -15.42
C GLN A 207 6.84 22.04 -16.75
N MET A 208 8.06 21.85 -17.27
CA MET A 208 8.49 22.35 -18.58
C MET A 208 7.77 21.70 -19.76
N LYS A 209 7.34 20.45 -19.63
CA LYS A 209 6.59 19.71 -20.67
C LYS A 209 5.11 20.10 -20.77
N HIS A 210 4.59 20.79 -19.78
CA HIS A 210 3.19 21.24 -19.74
C HIS A 210 3.02 22.74 -20.01
N LYS A 211 4.10 23.42 -20.32
CA LYS A 211 4.13 24.77 -20.90
C LYS A 211 4.37 24.69 -22.42
#